data_9353019136a1720cf1ed50704d02ad47
#
_entry.id   9353019136a1720cf1ed50704d02ad47
#
_cell.length_a   1.000
_cell.length_b   1.000
_cell.length_c   1.000
_cell.angle_alpha   90.00
_cell.angle_beta   90.00
_cell.angle_gamma   90.00
#
_symmetry.space_group_name_H-M   'P 1'
#
loop_
_entity.id
_entity.type
_entity.pdbx_description
1 polymer ?
#
loop_
_entity_poly.entity_id
_entity_poly.type
_entity_poly.pdbx_seq_one_letter_code
_entity_poly.pdbx_strand_id
1 'polypeptide(L)'
;MFGKKKKTPSIDSEQLELIQNAQRRVKQKKRLYIHFVIFLIGSVFLILANTVLGIGKDVKFFGKEWFLFAIMIWLFLFLYHLFNVFITNKFMGKDWEKQQLDKLVAKQQERIAKLKEGFIKEEKLIAQSQAYNEVNPENTTEVISKKKTYKLTIIVAAGENDAIGKDNKLIWHLSDDLQRFKRLTNNHHIIMGRKTFESFPKPLPNRIHVVITRQANYKVPDGVILVNSLEDAIDAARNDTQPFVIGGGEIYKQAMPLADTIELTRVHQSFEADTFFPKINTSIWQETSNTFHDKDENHEYAFSFLTYTKK
;
A
#
# COMPACT_ATOMS: atom_id res chain seq x y z
N MET A 1 -27.26 -43.25 -36.33
CA MET A 1 -26.52 -43.57 -35.08
C MET A 1 -25.62 -42.43 -34.74
N PHE A 2 -26.03 -41.55 -33.82
CA PHE A 2 -25.21 -40.40 -33.37
C PHE A 2 -24.50 -40.81 -32.08
N GLY A 3 -23.14 -40.89 -32.16
CA GLY A 3 -22.28 -41.19 -31.02
C GLY A 3 -22.31 -40.07 -29.97
N LYS A 4 -22.76 -40.37 -28.75
CA LYS A 4 -22.63 -39.47 -27.59
C LYS A 4 -21.16 -39.26 -27.26
N LYS A 5 -20.64 -38.03 -27.46
CA LYS A 5 -19.36 -37.60 -26.92
C LYS A 5 -19.42 -37.67 -25.39
N LYS A 6 -18.60 -38.53 -24.77
CA LYS A 6 -18.37 -38.55 -23.32
C LYS A 6 -17.79 -37.20 -22.91
N LYS A 7 -18.53 -36.42 -22.09
CA LYS A 7 -18.00 -35.25 -21.41
C LYS A 7 -16.90 -35.72 -20.47
N THR A 8 -15.67 -35.29 -20.67
CA THR A 8 -14.59 -35.39 -19.70
C THR A 8 -15.02 -34.61 -18.43
N PRO A 9 -14.89 -35.17 -17.22
CA PRO A 9 -15.25 -34.48 -16.00
C PRO A 9 -14.36 -33.21 -15.88
N SER A 10 -14.99 -32.05 -15.70
CA SER A 10 -14.28 -30.82 -15.38
C SER A 10 -13.65 -30.96 -14.00
N ILE A 11 -12.32 -30.92 -13.95
CA ILE A 11 -11.58 -30.90 -12.68
C ILE A 11 -11.99 -29.62 -11.95
N ASP A 12 -12.47 -29.76 -10.73
CA ASP A 12 -12.81 -28.62 -9.86
C ASP A 12 -11.55 -27.78 -9.58
N SER A 13 -11.73 -26.45 -9.50
CA SER A 13 -10.63 -25.51 -9.25
C SER A 13 -9.82 -25.85 -7.98
N GLU A 14 -10.49 -26.39 -6.96
CA GLU A 14 -9.87 -26.84 -5.71
C GLU A 14 -9.00 -28.08 -5.92
N GLN A 15 -9.47 -29.05 -6.73
CA GLN A 15 -8.68 -30.24 -7.10
C GLN A 15 -7.46 -29.87 -7.93
N LEU A 16 -7.59 -28.92 -8.87
CA LEU A 16 -6.48 -28.43 -9.67
C LEU A 16 -5.39 -27.79 -8.80
N GLU A 17 -5.80 -26.99 -7.81
CA GLU A 17 -4.89 -26.34 -6.88
C GLU A 17 -4.16 -27.36 -5.99
N LEU A 18 -4.84 -28.41 -5.50
CA LEU A 18 -4.23 -29.49 -4.74
C LEU A 18 -3.18 -30.24 -5.56
N ILE A 19 -3.47 -30.54 -6.83
CA ILE A 19 -2.52 -31.21 -7.74
C ILE A 19 -1.29 -30.32 -7.99
N GLN A 20 -1.47 -29.02 -8.24
CA GLN A 20 -0.36 -28.09 -8.45
C GLN A 20 0.52 -27.97 -7.20
N ASN A 21 -0.07 -27.96 -6.01
CA ASN A 21 0.66 -27.93 -4.75
C ASN A 21 1.46 -29.21 -4.50
N ALA A 22 0.85 -30.36 -4.77
CA ALA A 22 1.54 -31.64 -4.70
C ALA A 22 2.74 -31.68 -5.67
N GLN A 23 2.57 -31.24 -6.91
CA GLN A 23 3.65 -31.15 -7.90
C GLN A 23 4.78 -30.20 -7.48
N ARG A 24 4.46 -29.04 -6.88
CA ARG A 24 5.48 -28.12 -6.32
C ARG A 24 6.31 -28.80 -5.22
N ARG A 25 5.67 -29.51 -4.28
CA ARG A 25 6.37 -30.25 -3.21
C ARG A 25 7.29 -31.34 -3.77
N VAL A 26 6.83 -32.08 -4.78
CA VAL A 26 7.66 -33.08 -5.46
C VAL A 26 8.87 -32.43 -6.16
N LYS A 27 8.66 -31.32 -6.88
CA LYS A 27 9.76 -30.56 -7.50
C LYS A 27 10.78 -30.04 -6.49
N GLN A 28 10.34 -29.55 -5.34
CA GLN A 28 11.24 -29.07 -4.28
C GLN A 28 12.09 -30.21 -3.70
N LYS A 29 11.47 -31.36 -3.39
CA LYS A 29 12.18 -32.56 -2.92
C LYS A 29 13.17 -33.07 -3.97
N LYS A 30 12.77 -33.14 -5.24
CA LYS A 30 13.66 -33.55 -6.34
C LYS A 30 14.88 -32.62 -6.45
N ARG A 31 14.68 -31.32 -6.35
CA ARG A 31 15.79 -30.34 -6.36
C ARG A 31 16.74 -30.54 -5.17
N LEU A 32 16.20 -30.80 -3.97
CA LEU A 32 17.00 -31.10 -2.78
C LEU A 32 17.88 -32.31 -2.99
N TYR A 33 17.35 -33.42 -3.53
CA TYR A 33 18.14 -34.61 -3.85
C TYR A 33 19.25 -34.32 -4.86
N ILE A 34 18.96 -33.55 -5.90
CA ILE A 34 19.98 -33.14 -6.88
C ILE A 34 21.11 -32.35 -6.19
N HIS A 35 20.77 -31.37 -5.34
CA HIS A 35 21.77 -30.60 -4.58
C HIS A 35 22.59 -31.47 -3.66
N PHE A 36 22.00 -32.50 -3.02
CA PHE A 36 22.72 -33.47 -2.18
C PHE A 36 23.74 -34.27 -2.98
N VAL A 37 23.33 -34.80 -4.14
CA VAL A 37 24.23 -35.56 -5.03
C VAL A 37 25.38 -34.68 -5.53
N ILE A 38 25.09 -33.47 -5.96
CA ILE A 38 26.10 -32.48 -6.42
C ILE A 38 27.06 -32.16 -5.26
N PHE A 39 26.56 -31.98 -4.05
CA PHE A 39 27.40 -31.76 -2.85
C PHE A 39 28.35 -32.91 -2.59
N LEU A 40 27.86 -34.14 -2.64
CA LEU A 40 28.69 -35.32 -2.43
C LEU A 40 29.80 -35.46 -3.48
N ILE A 41 29.41 -35.40 -4.78
CA ILE A 41 30.36 -35.53 -5.89
C ILE A 41 31.39 -34.39 -5.84
N GLY A 42 30.94 -33.15 -5.63
CA GLY A 42 31.81 -31.99 -5.57
C GLY A 42 32.76 -32.02 -4.37
N SER A 43 32.31 -32.53 -3.19
CA SER A 43 33.16 -32.68 -2.03
C SER A 43 34.27 -33.70 -2.29
N VAL A 44 33.94 -34.83 -2.89
CA VAL A 44 34.95 -35.85 -3.29
C VAL A 44 35.95 -35.27 -4.29
N PHE A 45 35.44 -34.52 -5.27
CA PHE A 45 36.29 -33.87 -6.26
C PHE A 45 37.25 -32.83 -5.63
N LEU A 46 36.78 -32.00 -4.68
CA LEU A 46 37.63 -31.02 -3.98
C LEU A 46 38.75 -31.74 -3.15
N ILE A 47 38.41 -32.83 -2.48
CA ILE A 47 39.39 -33.64 -1.75
C ILE A 47 40.47 -34.21 -2.70
N LEU A 48 40.06 -34.83 -3.81
CA LEU A 48 40.97 -35.39 -4.79
C LEU A 48 41.81 -34.31 -5.49
N ALA A 49 41.24 -33.18 -5.80
CA ALA A 49 41.93 -32.03 -6.41
C ALA A 49 43.07 -31.52 -5.52
N ASN A 50 42.85 -31.42 -4.23
CA ASN A 50 43.89 -31.00 -3.29
C ASN A 50 44.90 -32.13 -2.99
N THR A 51 44.42 -33.33 -2.66
CA THR A 51 45.29 -34.42 -2.17
C THR A 51 46.07 -35.10 -3.30
N VAL A 52 45.45 -35.39 -4.44
CA VAL A 52 46.05 -36.11 -5.57
C VAL A 52 46.65 -35.16 -6.60
N LEU A 53 45.86 -34.15 -7.03
CA LEU A 53 46.34 -33.22 -8.06
C LEU A 53 47.17 -32.05 -7.52
N GLY A 54 47.27 -31.91 -6.19
CA GLY A 54 48.08 -30.86 -5.55
C GLY A 54 47.53 -29.43 -5.71
N ILE A 55 46.28 -29.27 -6.18
CA ILE A 55 45.69 -27.96 -6.45
C ILE A 55 45.47 -27.23 -5.14
N GLY A 56 46.13 -26.07 -4.97
CA GLY A 56 45.98 -25.21 -3.80
C GLY A 56 46.62 -25.71 -2.51
N LYS A 57 47.59 -26.65 -2.56
CA LYS A 57 48.33 -27.15 -1.37
C LYS A 57 48.96 -26.06 -0.52
N ASP A 58 49.34 -24.95 -1.13
CA ASP A 58 49.99 -23.82 -0.45
C ASP A 58 49.00 -22.84 0.18
N VAL A 59 47.70 -23.03 -0.11
CA VAL A 59 46.64 -22.15 0.41
C VAL A 59 46.07 -22.71 1.68
N LYS A 60 46.43 -22.10 2.81
CA LYS A 60 45.92 -22.48 4.15
C LYS A 60 45.16 -21.30 4.79
N PHE A 61 44.01 -21.61 5.34
CA PHE A 61 43.24 -20.67 6.18
C PHE A 61 43.27 -21.17 7.62
N PHE A 62 43.67 -20.34 8.58
CA PHE A 62 43.79 -20.71 9.99
C PHE A 62 44.57 -22.03 10.23
N GLY A 63 45.62 -22.24 9.43
CA GLY A 63 46.46 -23.48 9.53
C GLY A 63 45.82 -24.75 8.97
N LYS A 64 44.66 -24.68 8.34
CA LYS A 64 43.93 -25.79 7.72
C LYS A 64 43.86 -25.61 6.19
N GLU A 65 43.69 -26.72 5.50
CA GLU A 65 43.59 -26.77 4.03
C GLU A 65 42.33 -26.04 3.55
N TRP A 66 42.43 -25.26 2.48
CA TRP A 66 41.35 -24.41 1.96
C TRP A 66 40.08 -25.18 1.59
N PHE A 67 40.20 -26.42 1.06
CA PHE A 67 39.05 -27.18 0.62
C PHE A 67 38.13 -27.59 1.79
N LEU A 68 38.63 -27.69 3.02
CA LEU A 68 37.80 -27.91 4.19
C LEU A 68 36.81 -26.78 4.42
N PHE A 69 37.25 -25.56 4.27
CA PHE A 69 36.36 -24.37 4.38
C PHE A 69 35.36 -24.31 3.22
N ALA A 70 35.78 -24.62 2.00
CA ALA A 70 34.88 -24.70 0.85
C ALA A 70 33.77 -25.75 1.07
N ILE A 71 34.11 -26.94 1.56
CA ILE A 71 33.12 -27.98 1.89
C ILE A 71 32.22 -27.53 3.04
N MET A 72 32.75 -26.89 4.09
CA MET A 72 31.95 -26.39 5.22
C MET A 72 30.93 -25.30 4.76
N ILE A 73 31.35 -24.36 3.95
CA ILE A 73 30.43 -23.33 3.39
C ILE A 73 29.35 -24.01 2.55
N TRP A 74 29.74 -24.99 1.72
CA TRP A 74 28.79 -25.71 0.88
C TRP A 74 27.82 -26.57 1.70
N LEU A 75 28.32 -27.20 2.75
CA LEU A 75 27.49 -27.93 3.73
C LEU A 75 26.48 -26.99 4.40
N PHE A 76 26.92 -25.81 4.82
CA PHE A 76 26.01 -24.80 5.40
C PHE A 76 24.90 -24.39 4.43
N LEU A 77 25.20 -24.12 3.15
CA LEU A 77 24.22 -23.81 2.14
C LEU A 77 23.24 -24.98 1.89
N PHE A 78 23.75 -26.21 1.91
CA PHE A 78 22.92 -27.42 1.80
C PHE A 78 21.98 -27.57 2.99
N LEU A 79 22.48 -27.40 4.22
CA LEU A 79 21.67 -27.45 5.44
C LEU A 79 20.61 -26.32 5.45
N TYR A 80 20.95 -25.13 5.00
CA TYR A 80 19.99 -24.03 4.83
C TYR A 80 18.89 -24.41 3.84
N HIS A 81 19.25 -25.04 2.71
CA HIS A 81 18.27 -25.52 1.74
C HIS A 81 17.38 -26.63 2.31
N LEU A 82 17.95 -27.55 3.06
CA LEU A 82 17.24 -28.61 3.79
C LEU A 82 16.23 -28.02 4.78
N PHE A 83 16.69 -27.07 5.58
CA PHE A 83 15.84 -26.34 6.54
C PHE A 83 14.66 -25.66 5.83
N ASN A 84 14.92 -24.95 4.73
CA ASN A 84 13.89 -24.27 3.97
C ASN A 84 12.84 -25.22 3.38
N VAL A 85 13.27 -26.38 2.86
CA VAL A 85 12.35 -27.37 2.26
C VAL A 85 11.50 -28.10 3.31
N PHE A 86 12.06 -28.43 4.49
CA PHE A 86 11.35 -29.25 5.48
C PHE A 86 10.72 -28.44 6.60
N ILE A 87 11.39 -27.39 7.08
CA ILE A 87 10.95 -26.65 8.26
C ILE A 87 10.09 -25.46 7.86
N THR A 88 10.56 -24.61 6.97
CA THR A 88 9.81 -23.40 6.55
C THR A 88 8.47 -23.78 5.93
N ASN A 89 8.44 -24.82 5.06
CA ASN A 89 7.19 -25.29 4.45
C ASN A 89 6.23 -25.96 5.43
N LYS A 90 6.74 -26.49 6.56
CA LYS A 90 5.91 -27.11 7.61
C LYS A 90 5.30 -26.08 8.54
N PHE A 91 6.06 -25.04 8.92
CA PHE A 91 5.63 -24.00 9.87
C PHE A 91 4.94 -22.81 9.22
N MET A 92 5.29 -22.47 7.96
CA MET A 92 4.73 -21.36 7.20
C MET A 92 4.05 -21.86 5.91
N GLY A 93 3.44 -23.05 5.97
CA GLY A 93 2.70 -23.63 4.85
C GLY A 93 1.39 -22.90 4.57
N LYS A 94 0.73 -23.25 3.45
CA LYS A 94 -0.56 -22.65 3.03
C LYS A 94 -1.64 -22.70 4.11
N ASP A 95 -1.66 -23.71 4.95
CA ASP A 95 -2.63 -23.84 6.05
C ASP A 95 -2.43 -22.74 7.11
N TRP A 96 -1.17 -22.41 7.42
CA TRP A 96 -0.84 -21.28 8.29
C TRP A 96 -1.18 -19.94 7.63
N GLU A 97 -0.84 -19.77 6.34
CA GLU A 97 -1.17 -18.57 5.56
C GLU A 97 -2.69 -18.36 5.48
N LYS A 98 -3.45 -19.43 5.19
CA LYS A 98 -4.91 -19.42 5.18
C LYS A 98 -5.47 -19.06 6.57
N GLN A 99 -4.96 -19.65 7.65
CA GLN A 99 -5.40 -19.29 9.00
C GLN A 99 -5.11 -17.84 9.37
N GLN A 100 -3.98 -17.27 8.93
CA GLN A 100 -3.68 -15.85 9.14
C GLN A 100 -4.63 -14.96 8.30
N LEU A 101 -4.90 -15.34 7.06
CA LEU A 101 -5.84 -14.65 6.20
C LEU A 101 -7.26 -14.68 6.80
N ASP A 102 -7.73 -15.84 7.23
CA ASP A 102 -9.06 -16.01 7.85
C ASP A 102 -9.19 -15.18 9.13
N LYS A 103 -8.13 -15.10 9.97
CA LYS A 103 -8.10 -14.23 11.15
C LYS A 103 -8.19 -12.75 10.78
N LEU A 104 -7.50 -12.33 9.73
CA LEU A 104 -7.55 -10.94 9.25
C LEU A 104 -8.91 -10.60 8.67
N VAL A 105 -9.50 -11.51 7.88
CA VAL A 105 -10.84 -11.36 7.31
C VAL A 105 -11.90 -11.31 8.42
N ALA A 106 -11.84 -12.19 9.41
CA ALA A 106 -12.74 -12.17 10.56
C ALA A 106 -12.65 -10.86 11.34
N LYS A 107 -11.45 -10.35 11.58
CA LYS A 107 -11.23 -9.06 12.24
C LYS A 107 -11.77 -7.88 11.43
N GLN A 108 -11.66 -7.94 10.10
CA GLN A 108 -12.27 -6.92 9.23
C GLN A 108 -13.80 -7.02 9.23
N GLN A 109 -14.36 -8.23 9.17
CA GLN A 109 -15.82 -8.43 9.25
C GLN A 109 -16.41 -7.93 10.57
N GLU A 110 -15.73 -8.18 11.70
CA GLU A 110 -16.12 -7.63 13.00
C GLU A 110 -16.09 -6.08 13.00
N ARG A 111 -15.08 -5.50 12.38
CA ARG A 111 -15.00 -4.04 12.21
C ARG A 111 -16.14 -3.49 11.37
N ILE A 112 -16.44 -4.15 10.25
CA ILE A 112 -17.55 -3.78 9.36
C ILE A 112 -18.90 -3.93 10.08
N ALA A 113 -19.09 -5.01 10.88
CA ALA A 113 -20.30 -5.20 11.67
C ALA A 113 -20.50 -4.08 12.71
N LYS A 114 -19.44 -3.70 13.43
CA LYS A 114 -19.48 -2.57 14.40
C LYS A 114 -19.78 -1.24 13.71
N LEU A 115 -19.21 -1.00 12.53
CA LEU A 115 -19.51 0.21 11.73
C LEU A 115 -20.98 0.21 11.28
N LYS A 116 -21.48 -0.91 10.76
CA LYS A 116 -22.91 -1.04 10.36
C LYS A 116 -23.86 -0.83 11.53
N GLU A 117 -23.54 -1.37 12.69
CA GLU A 117 -24.34 -1.15 13.91
C GLU A 117 -24.35 0.33 14.33
N GLY A 118 -23.19 1.00 14.22
CA GLY A 118 -23.07 2.45 14.41
C GLY A 118 -23.95 3.25 13.44
N PHE A 119 -23.93 2.90 12.14
CA PHE A 119 -24.77 3.53 11.12
C PHE A 119 -26.27 3.33 11.38
N ILE A 120 -26.70 2.11 11.72
CA ILE A 120 -28.13 1.83 12.02
C ILE A 120 -28.60 2.62 13.24
N LYS A 121 -27.73 2.78 14.26
CA LYS A 121 -28.06 3.58 15.45
C LYS A 121 -28.16 5.07 15.12
N GLU A 122 -27.26 5.58 14.26
CA GLU A 122 -27.29 6.97 13.81
C GLU A 122 -28.51 7.26 12.93
N GLU A 123 -28.85 6.35 12.00
CA GLU A 123 -30.03 6.45 11.14
C GLU A 123 -31.34 6.46 11.95
N LYS A 124 -31.43 5.63 13.00
CA LYS A 124 -32.55 5.67 13.94
C LYS A 124 -32.64 7.00 14.73
N LEU A 125 -31.51 7.56 15.15
CA LEU A 125 -31.47 8.86 15.83
C LEU A 125 -31.94 9.98 14.89
N ILE A 126 -31.50 9.95 13.62
CA ILE A 126 -31.89 10.92 12.58
C ILE A 126 -33.39 10.80 12.31
N ALA A 127 -33.90 9.58 12.14
CA ALA A 127 -35.34 9.34 11.93
C ALA A 127 -36.21 9.82 13.13
N GLN A 128 -35.74 9.59 14.37
CA GLN A 128 -36.41 10.10 15.58
C GLN A 128 -36.37 11.65 15.65
N SER A 129 -35.26 12.28 15.28
CA SER A 129 -35.16 13.75 15.25
C SER A 129 -36.03 14.37 14.15
N GLN A 130 -36.13 13.72 12.99
CA GLN A 130 -37.02 14.14 11.90
C GLN A 130 -38.50 14.04 12.31
N ALA A 131 -38.91 12.93 12.92
CA ALA A 131 -40.27 12.74 13.44
C ALA A 131 -40.62 13.75 14.55
N TYR A 132 -39.65 14.11 15.41
CA TYR A 132 -39.85 15.16 16.44
C TYR A 132 -40.02 16.56 15.84
N ASN A 133 -39.30 16.88 14.76
CA ASN A 133 -39.39 18.17 14.07
C ASN A 133 -40.66 18.29 13.22
N GLU A 134 -41.24 17.21 12.70
CA GLU A 134 -42.54 17.19 12.03
C GLU A 134 -43.69 17.50 12.98
N VAL A 135 -43.54 17.17 14.27
CA VAL A 135 -44.57 17.41 15.31
C VAL A 135 -44.46 18.82 15.93
N ASN A 136 -43.28 19.50 15.82
CA ASN A 136 -43.04 20.85 16.39
C ASN A 136 -42.35 21.76 15.38
N PRO A 137 -43.10 22.40 14.43
CA PRO A 137 -42.47 23.19 13.38
C PRO A 137 -41.86 24.54 13.82
N GLU A 138 -42.04 24.98 15.06
CA GLU A 138 -41.53 26.28 15.54
C GLU A 138 -40.02 26.26 15.95
N ASN A 139 -39.36 25.08 16.00
CA ASN A 139 -37.96 24.96 16.39
C ASN A 139 -37.00 24.69 15.22
N THR A 140 -37.38 25.05 13.99
CA THR A 140 -36.68 24.64 12.76
C THR A 140 -35.42 25.46 12.45
N THR A 141 -35.04 26.44 13.27
CA THR A 141 -33.93 27.35 12.92
C THR A 141 -32.57 26.95 13.52
N GLU A 142 -32.49 25.97 14.41
CA GLU A 142 -31.23 25.62 15.13
C GLU A 142 -30.58 24.29 14.74
N VAL A 143 -31.19 23.45 13.89
CA VAL A 143 -30.74 22.06 13.69
C VAL A 143 -29.92 21.83 12.42
N ILE A 144 -29.65 22.84 11.59
CA ILE A 144 -28.90 22.67 10.31
C ILE A 144 -27.44 23.11 10.39
N SER A 145 -26.88 23.23 11.58
CA SER A 145 -25.44 23.31 11.75
C SER A 145 -24.91 21.98 12.32
N LYS A 146 -24.89 20.92 11.51
CA LYS A 146 -24.06 19.74 11.84
C LYS A 146 -22.63 20.23 12.02
N LYS A 147 -22.19 20.41 13.26
CA LYS A 147 -20.84 20.82 13.61
C LYS A 147 -19.89 19.87 12.87
N LYS A 148 -19.12 20.39 11.94
CA LYS A 148 -18.07 19.65 11.20
C LYS A 148 -17.15 19.01 12.22
N THR A 149 -17.13 17.70 12.32
CA THR A 149 -16.37 16.91 13.31
C THR A 149 -15.02 16.46 12.78
N TYR A 150 -14.71 16.73 11.53
CA TYR A 150 -13.48 16.36 10.84
C TYR A 150 -12.69 17.57 10.37
N LYS A 151 -11.37 17.40 10.23
CA LYS A 151 -10.44 18.41 9.71
C LYS A 151 -10.01 18.00 8.29
N LEU A 152 -10.64 18.56 7.25
CA LEU A 152 -10.28 18.26 5.87
C LEU A 152 -8.88 18.83 5.56
N THR A 153 -7.95 17.96 5.24
CA THR A 153 -6.55 18.33 5.02
C THR A 153 -6.15 18.08 3.57
N ILE A 154 -5.58 19.08 2.91
CA ILE A 154 -4.89 18.90 1.64
C ILE A 154 -3.45 18.49 1.95
N ILE A 155 -2.94 17.45 1.28
CA ILE A 155 -1.52 17.09 1.31
C ILE A 155 -0.95 17.07 -0.10
N VAL A 156 0.17 17.79 -0.31
CA VAL A 156 0.75 18.00 -1.64
C VAL A 156 2.25 18.27 -1.55
N ALA A 157 3.02 17.80 -2.54
CA ALA A 157 4.35 18.28 -2.80
C ALA A 157 4.32 19.15 -4.08
N ALA A 158 4.94 20.33 -4.05
CA ALA A 158 4.95 21.29 -5.16
C ALA A 158 6.30 21.99 -5.29
N GLY A 159 6.75 22.22 -6.53
CA GLY A 159 7.91 23.04 -6.83
C GLY A 159 7.68 24.52 -6.53
N GLU A 160 8.72 25.35 -6.66
CA GLU A 160 8.63 26.82 -6.44
C GLU A 160 7.62 27.49 -7.38
N ASN A 161 7.41 26.93 -8.56
CA ASN A 161 6.42 27.39 -9.53
C ASN A 161 5.07 26.66 -9.40
N ASP A 162 4.78 26.05 -8.25
CA ASP A 162 3.58 25.27 -7.96
C ASP A 162 3.40 24.01 -8.85
N ALA A 163 4.42 23.58 -9.59
CA ALA A 163 4.41 22.35 -10.38
C ALA A 163 4.21 21.13 -9.46
N ILE A 164 3.32 20.19 -9.84
CA ILE A 164 3.04 18.97 -9.06
C ILE A 164 3.16 17.69 -9.89
N GLY A 165 3.19 17.78 -11.21
CA GLY A 165 3.27 16.61 -12.07
C GLY A 165 3.42 16.95 -13.54
N LYS A 166 3.93 15.97 -14.31
CA LYS A 166 4.00 15.98 -15.77
C LYS A 166 3.68 14.57 -16.28
N ASP A 167 2.85 14.45 -17.31
CA ASP A 167 2.47 13.17 -17.94
C ASP A 167 1.92 12.13 -16.94
N ASN A 168 1.11 12.57 -15.97
CA ASN A 168 0.58 11.77 -14.84
C ASN A 168 1.65 11.13 -13.95
N LYS A 169 2.86 11.67 -13.87
CA LYS A 169 3.95 11.21 -13.02
C LYS A 169 4.43 12.33 -12.10
N LEU A 170 4.99 11.94 -10.95
CA LEU A 170 5.74 12.87 -10.12
C LEU A 170 7.02 13.28 -10.84
N ILE A 171 7.43 14.56 -10.67
CA ILE A 171 8.57 15.15 -11.36
C ILE A 171 9.88 14.86 -10.62
N TRP A 172 9.81 14.60 -9.33
CA TRP A 172 10.95 14.34 -8.45
C TRP A 172 10.72 13.10 -7.59
N HIS A 173 11.78 12.67 -6.94
CA HIS A 173 11.73 11.63 -5.91
C HIS A 173 12.34 12.18 -4.62
N LEU A 174 11.54 12.26 -3.56
CA LEU A 174 11.95 12.68 -2.22
C LEU A 174 11.48 11.62 -1.22
N SER A 175 12.42 10.85 -0.68
CA SER A 175 12.13 9.74 0.24
C SER A 175 11.42 10.21 1.51
N ASP A 176 11.82 11.35 2.05
CA ASP A 176 11.28 11.92 3.29
C ASP A 176 9.86 12.45 3.09
N ASP A 177 9.55 13.01 1.91
CA ASP A 177 8.19 13.39 1.55
C ASP A 177 7.27 12.17 1.49
N LEU A 178 7.72 11.09 0.85
CA LEU A 178 6.96 9.83 0.79
C LEU A 178 6.74 9.22 2.19
N GLN A 179 7.74 9.28 3.07
CA GLN A 179 7.59 8.83 4.46
C GLN A 179 6.62 9.72 5.25
N ARG A 180 6.69 11.05 5.07
CA ARG A 180 5.75 12.01 5.66
C ARG A 180 4.33 11.76 5.18
N PHE A 181 4.13 11.63 3.88
CA PHE A 181 2.85 11.27 3.29
C PHE A 181 2.29 9.97 3.89
N LYS A 182 3.11 8.92 3.96
CA LYS A 182 2.73 7.63 4.56
C LYS A 182 2.32 7.78 6.01
N ARG A 183 3.06 8.54 6.82
CA ARG A 183 2.80 8.76 8.24
C ARG A 183 1.50 9.53 8.48
N LEU A 184 1.29 10.63 7.76
CA LEU A 184 0.13 11.50 7.93
C LEU A 184 -1.16 10.83 7.46
N THR A 185 -1.14 10.15 6.31
CA THR A 185 -2.35 9.56 5.71
C THR A 185 -2.70 8.17 6.23
N ASN A 186 -1.87 7.57 7.10
CA ASN A 186 -2.09 6.20 7.59
C ASN A 186 -3.36 6.09 8.44
N ASN A 187 -4.21 5.10 8.13
CA ASN A 187 -5.53 4.86 8.72
C ASN A 187 -6.59 5.95 8.44
N HIS A 188 -6.36 6.81 7.46
CA HIS A 188 -7.28 7.86 7.04
C HIS A 188 -7.87 7.58 5.65
N HIS A 189 -8.95 8.30 5.33
CA HIS A 189 -9.49 8.39 3.98
C HIS A 189 -8.58 9.29 3.13
N ILE A 190 -8.25 8.82 1.94
CA ILE A 190 -7.52 9.60 0.93
C ILE A 190 -8.41 9.83 -0.28
N ILE A 191 -8.72 11.09 -0.54
CA ILE A 191 -9.61 11.56 -1.61
C ILE A 191 -8.77 11.99 -2.80
N MET A 192 -9.08 11.44 -3.98
CA MET A 192 -8.30 11.71 -5.19
C MET A 192 -9.12 11.60 -6.46
N GLY A 193 -8.66 12.23 -7.52
CA GLY A 193 -9.18 12.00 -8.86
C GLY A 193 -8.69 10.67 -9.46
N ARG A 194 -9.46 10.15 -10.42
CA ARG A 194 -9.16 8.89 -11.13
C ARG A 194 -7.72 8.82 -11.64
N LYS A 195 -7.20 9.86 -12.31
CA LYS A 195 -5.83 9.86 -12.85
C LYS A 195 -4.76 9.70 -11.78
N THR A 196 -4.96 10.31 -10.60
CA THR A 196 -4.07 10.13 -9.45
C THR A 196 -4.14 8.70 -8.90
N PHE A 197 -5.33 8.10 -8.86
CA PHE A 197 -5.48 6.70 -8.46
C PHE A 197 -4.77 5.74 -9.43
N GLU A 198 -4.88 5.98 -10.73
CA GLU A 198 -4.21 5.19 -11.78
C GLU A 198 -2.68 5.31 -11.77
N SER A 199 -2.12 6.35 -11.16
CA SER A 199 -0.66 6.49 -11.00
C SER A 199 -0.08 5.54 -9.95
N PHE A 200 -0.90 4.96 -9.08
CA PHE A 200 -0.45 3.96 -8.11
C PHE A 200 -0.47 2.56 -8.71
N PRO A 201 0.59 1.77 -8.54
CA PRO A 201 0.62 0.38 -9.04
C PRO A 201 -0.39 -0.54 -8.33
N LYS A 202 -0.82 -0.16 -7.12
CA LYS A 202 -1.85 -0.82 -6.30
C LYS A 202 -2.37 0.14 -5.24
N PRO A 203 -3.57 -0.12 -4.66
CA PRO A 203 -4.07 0.66 -3.54
C PRO A 203 -3.08 0.67 -2.37
N LEU A 204 -2.93 1.83 -1.74
CA LEU A 204 -2.01 2.02 -0.62
C LEU A 204 -2.54 1.30 0.64
N PRO A 205 -1.72 0.52 1.36
CA PRO A 205 -2.18 -0.23 2.52
C PRO A 205 -2.57 0.70 3.68
N ASN A 206 -3.54 0.26 4.50
CA ASN A 206 -4.06 0.97 5.68
C ASN A 206 -4.67 2.35 5.37
N ARG A 207 -5.26 2.53 4.20
CA ARG A 207 -6.00 3.73 3.81
C ARG A 207 -7.28 3.36 3.11
N ILE A 208 -8.31 4.20 3.28
CA ILE A 208 -9.55 4.07 2.52
C ILE A 208 -9.46 5.03 1.33
N HIS A 209 -9.47 4.48 0.12
CA HIS A 209 -9.38 5.27 -1.11
C HIS A 209 -10.76 5.73 -1.52
N VAL A 210 -10.92 7.04 -1.70
CA VAL A 210 -12.12 7.65 -2.28
C VAL A 210 -11.74 8.27 -3.62
N VAL A 211 -12.21 7.67 -4.70
CA VAL A 211 -11.82 8.05 -6.07
C VAL A 211 -12.96 8.79 -6.76
N ILE A 212 -12.68 10.00 -7.19
CA ILE A 212 -13.64 10.86 -7.90
C ILE A 212 -13.48 10.64 -9.40
N THR A 213 -14.59 10.25 -10.07
CA THR A 213 -14.63 10.10 -11.52
C THR A 213 -16.03 10.30 -12.09
N ARG A 214 -16.11 10.89 -13.29
CA ARG A 214 -17.34 11.00 -14.07
C ARG A 214 -17.59 9.81 -14.99
N GLN A 215 -16.68 8.80 -15.00
CA GLN A 215 -16.84 7.62 -15.83
C GLN A 215 -17.77 6.61 -15.15
N ALA A 216 -18.97 6.41 -15.71
CA ALA A 216 -20.00 5.53 -15.12
C ALA A 216 -19.60 4.05 -14.97
N ASN A 217 -18.70 3.54 -15.83
CA ASN A 217 -18.29 2.14 -15.85
C ASN A 217 -16.83 1.93 -15.36
N TYR A 218 -16.29 2.87 -14.61
CA TYR A 218 -14.94 2.74 -14.06
C TYR A 218 -14.89 1.66 -12.99
N LYS A 219 -13.99 0.69 -13.17
CA LYS A 219 -13.83 -0.42 -12.22
C LYS A 219 -12.67 -0.15 -11.27
N VAL A 220 -12.90 -0.37 -10.00
CA VAL A 220 -11.91 -0.25 -8.93
C VAL A 220 -11.77 -1.56 -8.17
N PRO A 221 -10.62 -1.82 -7.53
CA PRO A 221 -10.45 -2.95 -6.61
C PRO A 221 -11.41 -2.88 -5.43
N ASP A 222 -11.66 -4.04 -4.79
CA ASP A 222 -12.47 -4.11 -3.58
C ASP A 222 -11.91 -3.22 -2.47
N GLY A 223 -12.80 -2.52 -1.77
CA GLY A 223 -12.46 -1.59 -0.69
C GLY A 223 -12.13 -0.17 -1.14
N VAL A 224 -12.16 0.14 -2.43
CA VAL A 224 -12.08 1.51 -2.98
C VAL A 224 -13.47 2.06 -3.16
N ILE A 225 -13.72 3.25 -2.63
CA ILE A 225 -15.01 3.97 -2.76
C ILE A 225 -14.97 4.81 -4.03
N LEU A 226 -15.98 4.66 -4.89
CA LEU A 226 -16.11 5.42 -6.13
C LEU A 226 -17.25 6.43 -6.00
N VAL A 227 -16.96 7.69 -6.33
CA VAL A 227 -17.92 8.79 -6.25
C VAL A 227 -17.81 9.72 -7.47
N ASN A 228 -18.79 10.61 -7.65
CA ASN A 228 -18.87 11.48 -8.82
C ASN A 228 -18.44 12.93 -8.55
N SER A 229 -18.44 13.36 -7.30
CA SER A 229 -18.13 14.74 -6.89
C SER A 229 -17.19 14.77 -5.67
N LEU A 230 -16.61 15.94 -5.39
CA LEU A 230 -15.81 16.15 -4.17
C LEU A 230 -16.70 16.16 -2.93
N GLU A 231 -17.90 16.67 -3.03
CA GLU A 231 -18.89 16.69 -1.97
C GLU A 231 -19.25 15.27 -1.53
N ASP A 232 -19.54 14.37 -2.48
CA ASP A 232 -19.79 12.94 -2.19
C ASP A 232 -18.56 12.27 -1.58
N ALA A 233 -17.35 12.66 -2.01
CA ALA A 233 -16.10 12.13 -1.45
C ALA A 233 -15.89 12.57 0.00
N ILE A 234 -16.20 13.81 0.32
CA ILE A 234 -16.13 14.33 1.68
C ILE A 234 -17.20 13.68 2.56
N ASP A 235 -18.41 13.47 2.05
CA ASP A 235 -19.46 12.77 2.78
C ASP A 235 -19.11 11.30 3.05
N ALA A 236 -18.53 10.60 2.07
CA ALA A 236 -18.03 9.24 2.25
C ALA A 236 -16.93 9.14 3.33
N ALA A 237 -16.17 10.22 3.52
CA ALA A 237 -15.09 10.32 4.51
C ALA A 237 -15.51 11.01 5.84
N ARG A 238 -16.78 11.35 6.03
CA ARG A 238 -17.27 12.18 7.16
C ARG A 238 -16.99 11.63 8.56
N ASN A 239 -16.84 10.30 8.68
CA ASN A 239 -16.55 9.63 9.95
C ASN A 239 -15.05 9.53 10.26
N ASP A 240 -14.21 10.04 9.38
CA ASP A 240 -12.78 10.17 9.59
C ASP A 240 -12.50 11.51 10.27
N THR A 241 -11.67 11.52 11.31
CA THR A 241 -11.30 12.75 12.01
C THR A 241 -10.45 13.68 11.17
N GLN A 242 -9.71 13.13 10.19
CA GLN A 242 -8.81 13.90 9.32
C GLN A 242 -8.71 13.26 7.93
N PRO A 243 -9.72 13.40 7.06
CA PRO A 243 -9.63 12.96 5.67
C PRO A 243 -8.63 13.83 4.89
N PHE A 244 -7.87 13.19 3.99
CA PHE A 244 -6.84 13.84 3.18
C PHE A 244 -7.23 13.93 1.72
N VAL A 245 -7.14 15.13 1.13
CA VAL A 245 -7.19 15.33 -0.31
C VAL A 245 -5.76 15.25 -0.86
N ILE A 246 -5.52 14.28 -1.74
CA ILE A 246 -4.18 13.98 -2.27
C ILE A 246 -4.02 14.29 -3.78
N GLY A 247 -5.05 14.90 -4.39
CA GLY A 247 -4.95 15.43 -5.74
C GLY A 247 -5.79 14.71 -6.81
N GLY A 248 -5.54 14.97 -8.13
CA GLY A 248 -4.60 15.93 -8.73
C GLY A 248 -5.09 17.38 -8.77
N GLY A 249 -4.49 18.17 -9.65
CA GLY A 249 -4.66 19.63 -9.71
C GLY A 249 -6.10 20.11 -9.67
N GLU A 250 -7.00 19.49 -10.43
CA GLU A 250 -8.42 19.85 -10.46
C GLU A 250 -9.11 19.58 -9.11
N ILE A 251 -8.77 18.47 -8.45
CA ILE A 251 -9.34 18.13 -7.13
C ILE A 251 -8.79 19.07 -6.06
N TYR A 252 -7.51 19.44 -6.11
CA TYR A 252 -6.94 20.45 -5.21
C TYR A 252 -7.65 21.80 -5.36
N LYS A 253 -7.90 22.24 -6.61
CA LYS A 253 -8.59 23.49 -6.88
C LYS A 253 -9.99 23.53 -6.25
N GLN A 254 -10.73 22.42 -6.35
CA GLN A 254 -12.07 22.30 -5.75
C GLN A 254 -11.99 22.22 -4.22
N ALA A 255 -10.96 21.54 -3.66
CA ALA A 255 -10.82 21.34 -2.23
C ALA A 255 -10.31 22.57 -1.47
N MET A 256 -9.57 23.50 -2.12
CA MET A 256 -9.00 24.70 -1.47
C MET A 256 -10.01 25.53 -0.67
N PRO A 257 -11.23 25.83 -1.15
CA PRO A 257 -12.20 26.58 -0.37
C PRO A 257 -12.79 25.79 0.82
N LEU A 258 -12.77 24.45 0.76
CA LEU A 258 -13.40 23.55 1.74
C LEU A 258 -12.43 23.05 2.81
N ALA A 259 -11.13 23.02 2.51
CA ALA A 259 -10.09 22.51 3.38
C ALA A 259 -9.86 23.40 4.61
N ASP A 260 -9.41 22.78 5.72
CA ASP A 260 -9.06 23.43 6.98
C ASP A 260 -7.54 23.57 7.14
N THR A 261 -6.77 22.67 6.48
CA THR A 261 -5.31 22.60 6.57
C THR A 261 -4.70 22.22 5.24
N ILE A 262 -3.49 22.73 4.98
CA ILE A 262 -2.64 22.30 3.87
C ILE A 262 -1.31 21.84 4.45
N GLU A 263 -0.96 20.58 4.20
CA GLU A 263 0.33 19.98 4.44
C GLU A 263 1.12 20.01 3.14
N LEU A 264 1.97 21.00 2.97
CA LEU A 264 2.74 21.25 1.75
C LEU A 264 4.20 20.82 1.93
N THR A 265 4.73 20.06 0.99
CA THR A 265 6.17 19.91 0.80
C THR A 265 6.58 20.84 -0.34
N ARG A 266 7.23 21.96 -0.01
CA ARG A 266 7.76 22.91 -1.00
C ARG A 266 9.14 22.44 -1.45
N VAL A 267 9.26 22.01 -2.71
CA VAL A 267 10.55 21.66 -3.31
C VAL A 267 11.18 22.93 -3.87
N HIS A 268 12.40 23.28 -3.40
CA HIS A 268 13.09 24.53 -3.73
C HIS A 268 13.75 24.51 -5.11
N GLN A 269 12.94 24.15 -6.13
CA GLN A 269 13.30 24.14 -7.53
C GLN A 269 12.02 24.34 -8.37
N SER A 270 12.15 25.04 -9.49
CA SER A 270 11.09 25.16 -10.50
C SER A 270 11.21 24.06 -11.54
N PHE A 271 10.09 23.49 -11.95
CA PHE A 271 10.05 22.35 -12.86
C PHE A 271 9.15 22.63 -14.07
N GLU A 272 9.49 22.02 -15.20
CA GLU A 272 8.57 21.91 -16.33
C GLU A 272 7.44 20.94 -15.99
N ALA A 273 6.19 21.38 -16.09
CA ALA A 273 5.01 20.64 -15.65
C ALA A 273 3.80 20.93 -16.52
N ASP A 274 2.82 20.03 -16.50
CA ASP A 274 1.49 20.20 -17.10
C ASP A 274 0.39 20.33 -16.04
N THR A 275 0.72 20.04 -14.78
CA THR A 275 -0.22 20.08 -13.66
C THR A 275 0.36 20.86 -12.51
N PHE A 276 -0.44 21.79 -11.97
CA PHE A 276 -0.01 22.75 -10.96
C PHE A 276 -0.95 22.74 -9.75
N PHE A 277 -0.40 23.04 -8.58
CA PHE A 277 -1.15 23.32 -7.36
C PHE A 277 -1.72 24.74 -7.39
N PRO A 278 -2.92 25.00 -6.88
CA PRO A 278 -3.46 26.34 -6.77
C PRO A 278 -2.61 27.23 -5.86
N LYS A 279 -2.44 28.50 -6.23
CA LYS A 279 -1.72 29.46 -5.40
C LYS A 279 -2.36 29.61 -4.02
N ILE A 280 -1.55 29.53 -2.99
CA ILE A 280 -2.00 29.73 -1.59
C ILE A 280 -2.17 31.22 -1.35
N ASN A 281 -3.41 31.64 -1.09
CA ASN A 281 -3.71 33.03 -0.76
C ASN A 281 -3.40 33.30 0.73
N THR A 282 -2.38 34.06 1.02
CA THR A 282 -1.95 34.39 2.37
C THR A 282 -2.94 35.26 3.16
N SER A 283 -3.95 35.86 2.51
CA SER A 283 -5.04 36.53 3.21
C SER A 283 -6.04 35.55 3.85
N ILE A 284 -6.11 34.32 3.33
CA ILE A 284 -7.00 33.23 3.80
C ILE A 284 -6.23 32.21 4.64
N TRP A 285 -4.99 31.93 4.23
CA TRP A 285 -4.15 30.89 4.83
C TRP A 285 -3.00 31.48 5.63
N GLN A 286 -2.78 30.94 6.83
CA GLN A 286 -1.65 31.29 7.69
C GLN A 286 -0.67 30.12 7.75
N GLU A 287 0.60 30.38 7.49
CA GLU A 287 1.68 29.42 7.77
C GLU A 287 1.84 29.25 9.28
N THR A 288 1.72 28.03 9.75
CA THR A 288 1.81 27.68 11.17
C THR A 288 3.03 26.83 11.49
N SER A 289 3.64 26.22 10.49
CA SER A 289 4.88 25.44 10.65
C SER A 289 5.70 25.50 9.37
N ASN A 290 7.03 25.57 9.54
CA ASN A 290 8.00 25.50 8.44
C ASN A 290 9.25 24.77 8.93
N THR A 291 9.62 23.68 8.26
CA THR A 291 10.83 22.92 8.55
C THR A 291 11.62 22.74 7.26
N PHE A 292 12.77 23.39 7.18
CA PHE A 292 13.66 23.33 6.03
C PHE A 292 14.55 22.08 6.06
N HIS A 293 14.75 21.45 4.93
CA HIS A 293 15.68 20.34 4.68
C HIS A 293 16.57 20.70 3.50
N ASP A 294 17.87 20.70 3.71
CA ASP A 294 18.84 20.90 2.63
C ASP A 294 18.92 19.66 1.74
N LYS A 295 19.46 19.81 0.54
CA LYS A 295 19.82 18.68 -0.32
C LYS A 295 20.89 17.83 0.35
N ASP A 296 20.81 16.53 0.18
CA ASP A 296 21.74 15.55 0.72
C ASP A 296 21.95 14.38 -0.25
N GLU A 297 22.65 13.34 0.18
CA GLU A 297 22.91 12.14 -0.63
C GLU A 297 21.65 11.39 -1.07
N ASN A 298 20.52 11.57 -0.36
CA ASN A 298 19.24 10.93 -0.64
C ASN A 298 18.25 11.86 -1.37
N HIS A 299 18.51 13.17 -1.35
CA HIS A 299 17.61 14.21 -1.87
C HIS A 299 18.34 15.16 -2.80
N GLU A 300 18.02 15.10 -4.09
CA GLU A 300 18.62 15.95 -5.13
C GLU A 300 18.28 17.44 -4.94
N TYR A 301 17.12 17.74 -4.34
CA TYR A 301 16.61 19.09 -4.12
C TYR A 301 16.42 19.37 -2.64
N ALA A 302 16.71 20.61 -2.22
CA ALA A 302 16.28 21.10 -0.93
C ALA A 302 14.75 21.25 -0.91
N PHE A 303 14.14 21.07 0.24
CA PHE A 303 12.68 21.19 0.40
C PHE A 303 12.31 21.67 1.80
N SER A 304 11.09 22.16 1.96
CA SER A 304 10.52 22.52 3.25
C SER A 304 9.19 21.83 3.48
N PHE A 305 8.97 21.34 4.69
CA PHE A 305 7.66 20.93 5.17
C PHE A 305 6.93 22.13 5.76
N LEU A 306 5.82 22.50 5.15
CA LEU A 306 5.02 23.65 5.52
C LEU A 306 3.62 23.18 5.92
N THR A 307 3.08 23.78 6.98
CA THR A 307 1.68 23.58 7.36
C THR A 307 0.97 24.93 7.34
N TYR A 308 -0.14 25.00 6.61
CA TYR A 308 -1.03 26.16 6.59
C TYR A 308 -2.37 25.80 7.23
N THR A 309 -2.91 26.74 8.02
CA THR A 309 -4.27 26.66 8.57
C THR A 309 -5.09 27.85 8.06
N LYS A 310 -6.39 27.64 7.94
CA LYS A 310 -7.32 28.74 7.61
C LYS A 310 -7.35 29.77 8.74
N LYS A 311 -7.34 31.05 8.39
CA LYS A 311 -7.46 32.15 9.35
C LYS A 311 -8.84 32.23 9.95
#